data_1db71e3d83f6e402d9a591ab19a0b7b2
#
_entry.id   1db71e3d83f6e402d9a591ab19a0b7b2
#
_cell.length_a   1.000
_cell.length_b   1.000
_cell.length_c   1.000
_cell.angle_alpha   90.00
_cell.angle_beta   90.00
_cell.angle_gamma   90.00
#
_symmetry.space_group_name_H-M   'P 1'
#
loop_
_entity.id
_entity.type
_entity.pdbx_description
1 polymer ?
#
loop_
_entity_poly.entity_id
_entity_poly.type
_entity_poly.pdbx_seq_one_letter_code
_entity_poly.pdbx_strand_id
1 'polypeptide(L)'
;LVWRTKPTKDALDAFPVVIIGAGMSGICAAVRLREAGIPFTVIEKNSAVGGSWFENFYPGCGVDTPNHFYSYSFDLNHDWSHFFAKRDELWDYFQRAADKYDIRSSIQFDTEVVSAIYQDGDANWKLTLRRRDGSLVELNAKAIISAVGILNRPKLPDIPGRAEFAGISLHTAQW
;
A
#
# COMPACT_ATOMS: atom_id res chain seq x y z
N LEU A 1 -20.64 7.30 1.81
CA LEU A 1 -20.69 8.75 1.60
C LEU A 1 -21.84 9.03 0.64
N VAL A 2 -22.88 9.72 1.12
CA VAL A 2 -23.98 10.18 0.25
C VAL A 2 -23.61 11.58 -0.20
N TRP A 3 -23.22 11.73 -1.45
CA TRP A 3 -23.01 13.04 -2.06
C TRP A 3 -24.39 13.74 -2.16
N ARG A 4 -24.51 14.96 -1.70
CA ARG A 4 -25.72 15.77 -1.90
C ARG A 4 -25.97 16.06 -3.39
N THR A 5 -24.87 16.19 -4.16
CA THR A 5 -24.86 16.25 -5.62
C THR A 5 -23.63 15.47 -6.11
N LYS A 6 -23.80 14.58 -7.10
CA LYS A 6 -22.65 13.92 -7.72
C LYS A 6 -21.82 14.95 -8.47
N PRO A 7 -20.48 15.00 -8.27
CA PRO A 7 -19.62 15.88 -9.05
C PRO A 7 -19.68 15.48 -10.53
N THR A 8 -19.45 16.44 -11.40
CA THR A 8 -19.29 16.17 -12.84
C THR A 8 -18.00 15.41 -13.13
N LYS A 9 -17.92 14.73 -14.27
CA LYS A 9 -16.70 14.03 -14.70
C LYS A 9 -15.50 14.98 -14.72
N ASP A 10 -15.66 16.18 -15.29
CA ASP A 10 -14.58 17.18 -15.37
C ASP A 10 -14.10 17.64 -13.99
N ALA A 11 -15.02 17.79 -13.02
CA ALA A 11 -14.65 18.11 -11.64
C ALA A 11 -13.86 16.98 -10.97
N LEU A 12 -14.19 15.72 -11.26
CA LEU A 12 -13.45 14.55 -10.76
C LEU A 12 -12.08 14.44 -11.44
N ASP A 13 -12.00 14.62 -12.76
CA ASP A 13 -10.75 14.57 -13.52
C ASP A 13 -9.77 15.69 -13.08
N ALA A 14 -10.31 16.83 -12.64
CA ALA A 14 -9.55 17.95 -12.07
C ALA A 14 -9.07 17.71 -10.62
N PHE A 15 -9.45 16.57 -10.00
CA PHE A 15 -9.12 16.25 -8.61
C PHE A 15 -8.36 14.93 -8.51
N PRO A 16 -7.12 14.85 -9.01
CA PRO A 16 -6.32 13.64 -8.94
C PRO A 16 -5.97 13.30 -7.49
N VAL A 17 -6.22 12.04 -7.11
CA VAL A 17 -5.88 11.48 -5.80
C VAL A 17 -4.67 10.56 -5.94
N VAL A 18 -3.69 10.69 -5.05
CA VAL A 18 -2.56 9.76 -4.95
C VAL A 18 -2.68 8.93 -3.68
N ILE A 19 -2.63 7.62 -3.82
CA ILE A 19 -2.54 6.67 -2.72
C ILE A 19 -1.09 6.22 -2.58
N ILE A 20 -0.52 6.33 -1.39
CA ILE A 20 0.86 5.94 -1.11
C ILE A 20 0.86 4.56 -0.44
N GLY A 21 1.28 3.54 -1.18
CA GLY A 21 1.33 2.14 -0.75
C GLY A 21 0.17 1.29 -1.27
N ALA A 22 0.47 0.07 -1.71
CA ALA A 22 -0.47 -0.94 -2.22
C ALA A 22 -0.60 -2.14 -1.25
N GLY A 23 -0.50 -1.91 0.05
CA GLY A 23 -0.87 -2.86 1.09
C GLY A 23 -2.40 -2.91 1.27
N MET A 24 -2.87 -3.59 2.32
CA MET A 24 -4.29 -3.77 2.62
C MET A 24 -5.08 -2.45 2.58
N SER A 25 -4.58 -1.39 3.21
CA SER A 25 -5.27 -0.09 3.26
C SER A 25 -5.29 0.61 1.90
N GLY A 26 -4.19 0.53 1.13
CA GLY A 26 -4.11 1.13 -0.20
C GLY A 26 -5.02 0.46 -1.21
N ILE A 27 -5.09 -0.87 -1.21
CA ILE A 27 -6.04 -1.64 -2.03
C ILE A 27 -7.48 -1.24 -1.66
N CYS A 28 -7.82 -1.18 -0.37
CA CYS A 28 -9.14 -0.77 0.10
C CYS A 28 -9.49 0.65 -0.41
N ALA A 29 -8.59 1.61 -0.25
CA ALA A 29 -8.79 2.98 -0.71
C ALA A 29 -9.00 3.04 -2.24
N ALA A 30 -8.17 2.31 -3.00
CA ALA A 30 -8.28 2.24 -4.45
C ALA A 30 -9.63 1.70 -4.92
N VAL A 31 -10.11 0.60 -4.32
CA VAL A 31 -11.43 0.02 -4.61
C VAL A 31 -12.53 1.05 -4.33
N ARG A 32 -12.50 1.72 -3.17
CA ARG A 32 -13.52 2.71 -2.81
C ARG A 32 -13.51 3.95 -3.69
N LEU A 33 -12.35 4.42 -4.13
CA LEU A 33 -12.25 5.53 -5.08
C LEU A 33 -12.77 5.11 -6.47
N ARG A 34 -12.47 3.91 -6.93
CA ARG A 34 -13.00 3.36 -8.19
C ARG A 34 -14.54 3.27 -8.16
N GLU A 35 -15.11 2.71 -7.09
CA GLU A 35 -16.56 2.64 -6.91
C GLU A 35 -17.22 4.02 -6.90
N ALA A 36 -16.52 5.02 -6.37
CA ALA A 36 -16.97 6.41 -6.35
C ALA A 36 -16.75 7.15 -7.68
N GLY A 37 -16.06 6.55 -8.65
CA GLY A 37 -15.70 7.17 -9.93
C GLY A 37 -14.65 8.28 -9.79
N ILE A 38 -13.86 8.28 -8.70
CA ILE A 38 -12.81 9.28 -8.45
C ILE A 38 -11.49 8.78 -9.07
N PRO A 39 -10.86 9.55 -9.95
CA PRO A 39 -9.56 9.20 -10.52
C PRO A 39 -8.47 9.13 -9.44
N PHE A 40 -7.64 8.10 -9.51
CA PHE A 40 -6.54 7.92 -8.57
C PHE A 40 -5.35 7.22 -9.22
N THR A 41 -4.19 7.39 -8.59
CA THR A 41 -2.98 6.62 -8.86
C THR A 41 -2.45 6.07 -7.54
N VAL A 42 -2.06 4.80 -7.51
CA VAL A 42 -1.38 4.19 -6.37
C VAL A 42 0.12 4.16 -6.68
N ILE A 43 0.92 4.63 -5.73
CA ILE A 43 2.39 4.56 -5.81
C ILE A 43 2.87 3.49 -4.84
N GLU A 44 3.50 2.44 -5.38
CA GLU A 44 4.02 1.31 -4.58
C GLU A 44 5.52 1.13 -4.82
N LYS A 45 6.28 1.11 -3.72
CA LYS A 45 7.74 0.95 -3.76
C LYS A 45 8.19 -0.44 -4.18
N ASN A 46 7.36 -1.44 -3.91
CA ASN A 46 7.63 -2.84 -4.24
C ASN A 46 7.14 -3.19 -5.65
N SER A 47 7.53 -4.36 -6.12
CA SER A 47 7.13 -4.89 -7.44
C SER A 47 5.73 -5.56 -7.43
N ALA A 48 5.10 -5.67 -6.27
CA ALA A 48 3.78 -6.28 -6.13
C ALA A 48 2.96 -5.64 -5.01
N VAL A 49 1.65 -5.87 -5.04
CA VAL A 49 0.73 -5.51 -3.95
C VAL A 49 0.91 -6.43 -2.75
N GLY A 50 0.41 -6.02 -1.59
CA GLY A 50 0.33 -6.86 -0.39
C GLY A 50 0.99 -6.25 0.84
N GLY A 51 1.85 -5.24 0.68
CA GLY A 51 2.50 -4.54 1.81
C GLY A 51 3.21 -5.51 2.74
N SER A 52 2.81 -5.59 4.03
CA SER A 52 3.43 -6.49 5.01
C SER A 52 3.46 -7.96 4.56
N TRP A 53 2.47 -8.41 3.81
CA TRP A 53 2.37 -9.81 3.34
C TRP A 53 3.19 -10.08 2.09
N PHE A 54 3.62 -9.06 1.38
CA PHE A 54 4.65 -9.15 0.36
C PHE A 54 6.05 -9.10 0.97
N GLU A 55 6.30 -8.16 1.89
CA GLU A 55 7.64 -7.88 2.43
C GLU A 55 8.12 -8.93 3.47
N ASN A 56 7.20 -9.53 4.24
CA ASN A 56 7.56 -10.46 5.30
C ASN A 56 7.33 -11.91 4.87
N PHE A 57 8.41 -12.66 4.69
CA PHE A 57 8.37 -14.06 4.22
C PHE A 57 9.21 -15.02 5.09
N TYR A 58 9.50 -14.63 6.32
CA TYR A 58 10.19 -15.50 7.28
C TYR A 58 9.34 -16.75 7.61
N PRO A 59 9.98 -17.87 7.99
CA PRO A 59 9.27 -19.12 8.32
C PRO A 59 8.21 -18.90 9.41
N GLY A 60 7.00 -19.36 9.15
CA GLY A 60 5.88 -19.24 10.08
C GLY A 60 5.13 -17.91 10.06
N CYS A 61 5.55 -16.94 9.21
CA CYS A 61 4.84 -15.67 9.05
C CYS A 61 3.34 -15.90 8.79
N GLY A 62 2.51 -15.22 9.55
CA GLY A 62 1.05 -15.34 9.46
C GLY A 62 0.37 -14.27 10.30
N VAL A 63 -0.95 -14.19 10.16
CA VAL A 63 -1.77 -13.25 10.92
C VAL A 63 -2.05 -13.76 12.33
N ASP A 64 -2.20 -12.85 13.27
CA ASP A 64 -2.58 -13.08 14.67
C ASP A 64 -4.05 -12.74 14.96
N THR A 65 -4.77 -12.35 13.92
CA THR A 65 -6.21 -12.03 13.96
C THR A 65 -6.98 -13.10 13.18
N PRO A 66 -8.13 -13.59 13.67
CA PRO A 66 -8.97 -14.53 12.93
C PRO A 66 -9.31 -13.99 11.53
N ASN A 67 -9.13 -14.82 10.50
CA ASN A 67 -9.27 -14.40 9.10
C ASN A 67 -10.64 -13.84 8.74
N HIS A 68 -11.70 -14.27 9.44
CA HIS A 68 -13.05 -13.72 9.26
C HIS A 68 -13.12 -12.21 9.56
N PHE A 69 -12.19 -11.70 10.40
CA PHE A 69 -12.04 -10.27 10.69
C PHE A 69 -10.91 -9.64 9.87
N TYR A 70 -9.95 -10.46 9.39
CA TYR A 70 -8.83 -10.01 8.59
C TYR A 70 -9.12 -10.14 7.09
N SER A 71 -10.27 -9.64 6.68
CA SER A 71 -10.77 -9.61 5.30
C SER A 71 -11.48 -8.30 5.03
N TYR A 72 -11.59 -7.93 3.76
CA TYR A 72 -12.41 -6.77 3.39
C TYR A 72 -13.89 -7.09 3.58
N SER A 73 -14.66 -6.18 4.17
CA SER A 73 -16.10 -6.33 4.35
C SER A 73 -16.86 -6.42 3.02
N PHE A 74 -16.26 -5.96 1.93
CA PHE A 74 -16.81 -6.01 0.59
C PHE A 74 -16.28 -7.21 -0.24
N ASP A 75 -15.34 -7.97 0.31
CA ASP A 75 -14.74 -9.14 -0.35
C ASP A 75 -14.37 -10.20 0.69
N LEU A 76 -15.39 -10.79 1.30
CA LEU A 76 -15.20 -11.85 2.28
C LEU A 76 -14.66 -13.11 1.60
N ASN A 77 -13.67 -13.73 2.22
CA ASN A 77 -13.17 -15.04 1.83
C ASN A 77 -13.61 -16.06 2.88
N HIS A 78 -14.21 -17.17 2.43
CA HIS A 78 -14.70 -18.27 3.28
C HIS A 78 -13.85 -19.52 3.18
N ASP A 79 -12.89 -19.55 2.26
CA ASP A 79 -12.07 -20.72 1.91
C ASP A 79 -10.66 -20.64 2.52
N TRP A 80 -10.56 -20.06 3.73
CA TRP A 80 -9.29 -20.03 4.45
C TRP A 80 -8.89 -21.43 4.93
N SER A 81 -7.64 -21.83 4.68
CA SER A 81 -7.12 -23.13 5.09
C SER A 81 -6.93 -23.24 6.62
N HIS A 82 -6.77 -22.11 7.30
CA HIS A 82 -6.55 -22.02 8.74
C HIS A 82 -7.34 -20.87 9.33
N PHE A 83 -7.63 -20.94 10.63
CA PHE A 83 -8.28 -19.85 11.37
C PHE A 83 -7.40 -18.59 11.42
N PHE A 84 -6.07 -18.79 11.47
CA PHE A 84 -5.04 -17.77 11.33
C PHE A 84 -4.19 -18.09 10.10
N ALA A 85 -4.48 -17.45 8.97
CA ALA A 85 -3.82 -17.74 7.71
C ALA A 85 -2.34 -17.43 7.73
N LYS A 86 -1.59 -18.19 6.94
CA LYS A 86 -0.19 -17.94 6.70
C LYS A 86 0.01 -16.87 5.63
N ARG A 87 1.21 -16.34 5.59
CA ARG A 87 1.62 -15.23 4.71
C ARG A 87 1.19 -15.42 3.27
N ASP A 88 1.44 -16.59 2.68
CA ASP A 88 1.19 -16.82 1.25
C ASP A 88 -0.30 -16.73 0.92
N GLU A 89 -1.15 -17.31 1.76
CA GLU A 89 -2.60 -17.28 1.58
C GLU A 89 -3.18 -15.85 1.73
N LEU A 90 -2.62 -15.06 2.65
CA LEU A 90 -2.98 -13.65 2.81
C LEU A 90 -2.53 -12.82 1.61
N TRP A 91 -1.30 -13.05 1.14
CA TRP A 91 -0.78 -12.36 -0.02
C TRP A 91 -1.60 -12.67 -1.28
N ASP A 92 -1.95 -13.94 -1.51
CA ASP A 92 -2.82 -14.36 -2.60
C ASP A 92 -4.21 -13.70 -2.52
N TYR A 93 -4.76 -13.57 -1.32
CA TYR A 93 -6.02 -12.86 -1.12
C TYR A 93 -5.94 -11.39 -1.58
N PHE A 94 -4.89 -10.66 -1.20
CA PHE A 94 -4.71 -9.27 -1.62
C PHE A 94 -4.42 -9.14 -3.12
N GLN A 95 -3.68 -10.07 -3.71
CA GLN A 95 -3.46 -10.09 -5.15
C GLN A 95 -4.78 -10.28 -5.91
N ARG A 96 -5.56 -11.30 -5.51
CA ARG A 96 -6.89 -11.54 -6.09
C ARG A 96 -7.83 -10.34 -5.94
N ALA A 97 -7.82 -9.66 -4.80
CA ALA A 97 -8.61 -8.46 -4.61
C ALA A 97 -8.18 -7.36 -5.59
N ALA A 98 -6.88 -7.12 -5.76
CA ALA A 98 -6.38 -6.12 -6.69
C ALA A 98 -6.79 -6.42 -8.15
N ASP A 99 -6.81 -7.69 -8.54
CA ASP A 99 -7.23 -8.13 -9.88
C ASP A 99 -8.76 -8.07 -10.03
N LYS A 100 -9.51 -8.62 -9.07
CA LYS A 100 -10.97 -8.67 -9.08
C LYS A 100 -11.61 -7.29 -9.21
N TYR A 101 -11.04 -6.31 -8.54
CA TYR A 101 -11.53 -4.92 -8.57
C TYR A 101 -10.82 -4.06 -9.61
N ASP A 102 -10.02 -4.66 -10.50
CA ASP A 102 -9.33 -4.00 -11.63
C ASP A 102 -8.53 -2.76 -11.22
N ILE A 103 -7.89 -2.76 -10.04
CA ILE A 103 -7.09 -1.62 -9.57
C ILE A 103 -5.64 -1.69 -10.00
N ARG A 104 -5.15 -2.85 -10.47
CA ARG A 104 -3.74 -3.08 -10.79
C ARG A 104 -3.23 -2.12 -11.87
N SER A 105 -4.06 -1.80 -12.86
CA SER A 105 -3.75 -0.84 -13.94
C SER A 105 -3.50 0.60 -13.43
N SER A 106 -3.97 0.92 -12.23
CA SER A 106 -3.80 2.22 -11.58
C SER A 106 -2.61 2.26 -10.60
N ILE A 107 -1.80 1.19 -10.52
CA ILE A 107 -0.66 1.08 -9.61
C ILE A 107 0.64 1.29 -10.38
N GLN A 108 1.47 2.22 -9.91
CA GLN A 108 2.86 2.38 -10.33
C GLN A 108 3.76 1.64 -9.35
N PHE A 109 4.20 0.45 -9.73
CA PHE A 109 5.14 -0.36 -8.97
C PHE A 109 6.57 0.14 -9.09
N ASP A 110 7.47 -0.39 -8.25
CA ASP A 110 8.90 -0.07 -8.22
C ASP A 110 9.15 1.44 -8.14
N THR A 111 8.23 2.15 -7.46
CA THR A 111 8.23 3.61 -7.36
C THR A 111 7.98 4.04 -5.92
N GLU A 112 8.94 4.71 -5.31
CA GLU A 112 8.86 5.18 -3.93
C GLU A 112 8.53 6.66 -3.85
N VAL A 113 7.57 7.04 -3.01
CA VAL A 113 7.36 8.44 -2.64
C VAL A 113 8.42 8.85 -1.63
N VAL A 114 9.35 9.71 -2.03
CA VAL A 114 10.44 10.19 -1.16
C VAL A 114 10.10 11.48 -0.45
N SER A 115 9.19 12.28 -1.00
CA SER A 115 8.62 13.45 -0.32
C SER A 115 7.22 13.77 -0.82
N ALA A 116 6.41 14.42 0.03
CA ALA A 116 5.13 14.98 -0.32
C ALA A 116 4.97 16.30 0.43
N ILE A 117 4.91 17.41 -0.30
CA ILE A 117 4.89 18.76 0.25
C ILE A 117 3.62 19.47 -0.23
N TYR A 118 2.82 19.96 0.71
CA TYR A 118 1.65 20.75 0.38
C TYR A 118 2.05 22.18 -0.02
N GLN A 119 1.49 22.64 -1.13
CA GLN A 119 1.71 23.98 -1.68
C GLN A 119 0.45 24.82 -1.41
N ASP A 120 0.49 25.68 -0.40
CA ASP A 120 -0.67 26.47 0.02
C ASP A 120 -1.20 27.37 -1.11
N GLY A 121 -0.30 27.98 -1.91
CA GLY A 121 -0.68 28.87 -2.99
C GLY A 121 -1.51 28.21 -4.09
N ASP A 122 -1.21 26.94 -4.38
CA ASP A 122 -1.86 26.17 -5.44
C ASP A 122 -2.91 25.19 -4.91
N ALA A 123 -3.07 25.12 -3.59
CA ALA A 123 -3.90 24.13 -2.89
C ALA A 123 -3.67 22.70 -3.45
N ASN A 124 -2.41 22.30 -3.52
CA ASN A 124 -1.96 21.10 -4.22
C ASN A 124 -0.81 20.41 -3.48
N TRP A 125 -0.71 19.08 -3.60
CA TRP A 125 0.43 18.31 -3.14
C TRP A 125 1.44 18.16 -4.27
N LYS A 126 2.70 18.44 -3.98
CA LYS A 126 3.83 18.14 -4.85
C LYS A 126 4.57 16.94 -4.26
N LEU A 127 4.54 15.82 -4.99
CA LEU A 127 5.23 14.60 -4.62
C LEU A 127 6.51 14.45 -5.43
N THR A 128 7.58 13.99 -4.78
CA THR A 128 8.79 13.52 -5.46
C THR A 128 8.81 12.00 -5.39
N LEU A 129 8.90 11.37 -6.54
CA LEU A 129 8.91 9.93 -6.70
C LEU A 129 10.29 9.48 -7.14
N ARG A 130 10.79 8.39 -6.55
CA ARG A 130 12.02 7.71 -6.98
C ARG A 130 11.65 6.39 -7.66
N ARG A 131 12.02 6.24 -8.93
CA ARG A 131 11.85 5.00 -9.69
C ARG A 131 12.96 4.00 -9.37
N ARG A 132 12.76 2.75 -9.81
CA ARG A 132 13.72 1.65 -9.63
C ARG A 132 15.12 1.95 -10.20
N ASP A 133 15.19 2.72 -11.28
CA ASP A 133 16.46 3.15 -11.92
C ASP A 133 17.14 4.31 -11.17
N GLY A 134 16.57 4.76 -10.05
CA GLY A 134 17.05 5.89 -9.26
C GLY A 134 16.60 7.27 -9.75
N SER A 135 15.96 7.36 -10.92
CA SER A 135 15.46 8.63 -11.45
C SER A 135 14.38 9.24 -10.55
N LEU A 136 14.41 10.56 -10.43
CA LEU A 136 13.40 11.32 -9.69
C LEU A 136 12.42 11.96 -10.66
N VAL A 137 11.13 11.81 -10.37
CA VAL A 137 10.04 12.45 -11.11
C VAL A 137 9.11 13.16 -10.16
N GLU A 138 8.45 14.21 -10.63
CA GLU A 138 7.46 14.95 -9.86
C GLU A 138 6.05 14.54 -10.25
N LEU A 139 5.16 14.51 -9.28
CA LEU A 139 3.73 14.24 -9.46
C LEU A 139 2.94 15.22 -8.60
N ASN A 140 1.90 15.81 -9.16
CA ASN A 140 0.98 16.67 -8.43
C ASN A 140 -0.32 15.93 -8.11
N ALA A 141 -0.89 16.23 -6.93
CA ALA A 141 -2.16 15.67 -6.49
C ALA A 141 -2.98 16.69 -5.72
N LYS A 142 -4.30 16.64 -5.85
CA LYS A 142 -5.21 17.45 -5.01
C LYS A 142 -5.40 16.85 -3.63
N ALA A 143 -5.31 15.54 -3.52
CA ALA A 143 -5.35 14.84 -2.23
C ALA A 143 -4.35 13.67 -2.23
N ILE A 144 -3.86 13.32 -1.04
CA ILE A 144 -3.08 12.12 -0.81
C ILE A 144 -3.76 11.25 0.25
N ILE A 145 -3.67 9.94 0.06
CA ILE A 145 -4.05 8.94 1.05
C ILE A 145 -2.77 8.21 1.45
N SER A 146 -2.32 8.42 2.69
CA SER A 146 -1.14 7.73 3.22
C SER A 146 -1.55 6.34 3.71
N ALA A 147 -1.17 5.31 2.95
CA ALA A 147 -1.39 3.90 3.25
C ALA A 147 -0.07 3.14 3.44
N VAL A 148 0.95 3.82 3.97
CA VAL A 148 2.34 3.36 4.08
C VAL A 148 2.54 2.19 5.06
N GLY A 149 1.56 1.91 5.92
CA GLY A 149 1.66 0.91 6.97
C GLY A 149 2.58 1.33 8.13
N ILE A 150 2.54 0.56 9.22
CA ILE A 150 3.33 0.83 10.43
C ILE A 150 4.55 -0.08 10.58
N LEU A 151 4.62 -1.18 9.81
CA LEU A 151 5.66 -2.21 9.90
C LEU A 151 6.55 -2.26 8.64
N ASN A 152 6.63 -1.18 7.86
CA ASN A 152 7.30 -1.18 6.56
C ASN A 152 8.81 -0.87 6.61
N ARG A 153 9.33 -0.46 7.77
CA ARG A 153 10.76 -0.17 7.94
C ARG A 153 11.34 -0.96 9.09
N PRO A 154 12.30 -1.86 8.83
CA PRO A 154 13.02 -2.57 9.87
C PRO A 154 13.70 -1.59 10.83
N LYS A 155 13.50 -1.79 12.13
CA LYS A 155 14.21 -1.03 13.16
C LYS A 155 15.07 -1.98 13.97
N LEU A 156 16.37 -1.86 13.82
CA LEU A 156 17.33 -2.62 14.61
C LEU A 156 17.56 -1.91 15.95
N PRO A 157 17.70 -2.65 17.06
CA PRO A 157 17.99 -2.05 18.36
C PRO A 157 19.40 -1.45 18.38
N ASP A 158 19.55 -0.35 19.10
CA ASP A 158 20.86 0.25 19.38
C ASP A 158 21.40 -0.36 20.69
N ILE A 159 22.16 -1.46 20.54
CA ILE A 159 22.79 -2.18 21.66
C ILE A 159 24.30 -2.26 21.44
N PRO A 160 25.12 -2.10 22.50
CA PRO A 160 26.56 -2.23 22.43
C PRO A 160 26.98 -3.59 21.87
N GLY A 161 28.00 -3.61 21.01
CA GLY A 161 28.55 -4.85 20.43
C GLY A 161 27.77 -5.41 19.23
N ARG A 162 26.61 -4.85 18.84
CA ARG A 162 25.85 -5.33 17.66
C ARG A 162 26.67 -5.31 16.37
N ALA A 163 27.44 -4.25 16.14
CA ALA A 163 28.31 -4.12 14.96
C ALA A 163 29.53 -5.03 14.99
N GLU A 164 29.88 -5.53 16.15
CA GLU A 164 31.03 -6.42 16.39
C GLU A 164 30.67 -7.90 16.30
N PHE A 165 29.35 -8.19 16.22
CA PHE A 165 28.89 -9.57 16.10
C PHE A 165 29.28 -10.18 14.75
N ALA A 166 30.14 -11.18 14.79
CA ALA A 166 30.70 -11.82 13.58
C ALA A 166 29.76 -12.87 12.94
N GLY A 167 28.62 -13.18 13.56
CA GLY A 167 27.65 -14.12 13.04
C GLY A 167 26.63 -13.48 12.08
N ILE A 168 25.71 -14.28 11.53
CA ILE A 168 24.63 -13.79 10.68
C ILE A 168 23.65 -13.00 11.55
N SER A 169 23.39 -11.76 11.19
CA SER A 169 22.41 -10.90 11.83
C SER A 169 21.33 -10.52 10.83
N LEU A 170 20.10 -10.92 11.12
CA LEU A 170 18.94 -10.73 10.25
C LEU A 170 17.82 -9.99 11.00
N HIS A 171 17.05 -9.24 10.23
CA HIS A 171 15.75 -8.73 10.68
C HIS A 171 14.63 -9.56 10.02
N THR A 172 13.55 -9.86 10.73
CA THR A 172 12.43 -10.69 10.20
C THR A 172 11.84 -10.15 8.89
N ALA A 173 11.82 -8.84 8.68
CA ALA A 173 11.39 -8.21 7.42
C ALA A 173 12.43 -8.32 6.28
N GLN A 174 13.59 -8.91 6.53
CA GLN A 174 14.71 -9.07 5.57
C GLN A 174 15.35 -10.44 5.75
N TRP A 175 14.53 -11.45 5.93
CA TRP A 175 14.95 -12.85 6.13
C TRP A 175 15.63 -13.42 4.91
#